data_7ebf68ff8f8d60166d5d807d8939dda9
#
_entry.id   7ebf68ff8f8d60166d5d807d8939dda9
#
_cell.length_a   1.000
_cell.length_b   1.000
_cell.length_c   1.000
_cell.angle_alpha   90.00
_cell.angle_beta   90.00
_cell.angle_gamma   90.00
#
_symmetry.space_group_name_H-M   'P 1'
#
loop_
_entity.id
_entity.type
_entity.pdbx_description
1 polymer ?
#
loop_
_entity_poly.entity_id
_entity_poly.type
_entity_poly.pdbx_seq_one_letter_code
_entity_poly.pdbx_strand_id
1 'polypeptide(L)'
;PSAISYRASSDIIEPLPGKEIYAELTPEKLLRKTNKAGNEIYVVTHLNSPALMHEIGRLREITFRDAGGGTGEETDIDIYDTAVSPYKQLIVWDPDAKEILGGYRYILCSEAPRDEQGHVQLATSHLFEFSQKFIDEYLPYSLELGRSFVQPAYQSSKAGAKALFALDN
;
A
#
# COMPACT_ATOMS: atom_id res chain seq x y z
N PRO A 1 28.56 16.73 19.27
CA PRO A 1 27.83 15.50 19.07
C PRO A 1 26.36 15.78 19.41
N SER A 2 25.53 15.96 18.38
CA SER A 2 24.10 16.12 18.52
C SER A 2 23.51 14.78 18.97
N ALA A 3 22.88 14.75 20.14
CA ALA A 3 22.14 13.62 20.60
C ALA A 3 21.03 13.32 19.57
N ILE A 4 21.09 12.17 18.92
CA ILE A 4 19.99 11.65 18.13
C ILE A 4 18.89 11.38 19.14
N SER A 5 17.86 12.23 19.14
CA SER A 5 16.65 12.01 19.91
C SER A 5 15.96 10.77 19.34
N TYR A 6 16.08 9.65 20.01
CA TYR A 6 15.26 8.47 19.76
C TYR A 6 13.82 8.84 20.13
N ARG A 7 13.02 9.21 19.13
CA ARG A 7 11.58 9.34 19.31
C ARG A 7 11.04 7.93 19.56
N ALA A 8 10.45 7.69 20.70
CA ALA A 8 9.80 6.41 20.99
C ALA A 8 8.71 6.19 19.94
N SER A 9 8.67 4.98 19.37
CA SER A 9 7.59 4.62 18.41
C SER A 9 6.26 4.59 19.15
N SER A 10 5.21 5.10 18.50
CA SER A 10 3.83 4.98 18.99
C SER A 10 3.38 3.51 18.96
N ASP A 11 2.45 3.14 19.83
CA ASP A 11 1.78 1.84 19.71
C ASP A 11 1.02 1.77 18.38
N ILE A 12 1.06 0.60 17.74
CA ILE A 12 0.33 0.39 16.49
C ILE A 12 -1.16 0.26 16.81
N ILE A 13 -2.00 0.87 15.95
CA ILE A 13 -3.46 0.78 16.09
C ILE A 13 -3.95 -0.67 16.15
N GLU A 14 -5.05 -0.89 16.86
CA GLU A 14 -5.69 -2.20 16.96
C GLU A 14 -6.34 -2.62 15.63
N PRO A 15 -6.39 -3.92 15.33
CA PRO A 15 -7.07 -4.42 14.15
C PRO A 15 -8.58 -4.16 14.26
N LEU A 16 -9.21 -3.79 13.14
CA LEU A 16 -10.66 -3.74 13.06
C LEU A 16 -11.27 -5.14 13.07
N PRO A 17 -12.53 -5.27 13.50
CA PRO A 17 -13.25 -6.53 13.38
C PRO A 17 -13.28 -7.05 11.94
N GLY A 18 -12.92 -8.31 11.73
CA GLY A 18 -12.80 -8.89 10.38
C GLY A 18 -14.07 -8.77 9.54
N LYS A 19 -15.27 -8.72 10.17
CA LYS A 19 -16.54 -8.47 9.48
C LYS A 19 -16.61 -7.11 8.79
N GLU A 20 -15.99 -6.08 9.35
CA GLU A 20 -15.95 -4.72 8.78
C GLU A 20 -15.05 -4.69 7.55
N ILE A 21 -13.88 -5.32 7.63
CA ILE A 21 -12.95 -5.47 6.52
C ILE A 21 -13.61 -6.27 5.39
N TYR A 22 -14.22 -7.41 5.73
CA TYR A 22 -14.86 -8.29 4.75
C TYR A 22 -16.03 -7.63 4.03
N ALA A 23 -16.80 -6.77 4.72
CA ALA A 23 -17.93 -6.06 4.12
C ALA A 23 -17.53 -5.11 2.99
N GLU A 24 -16.26 -4.67 2.94
CA GLU A 24 -15.76 -3.79 1.89
C GLU A 24 -15.17 -4.54 0.68
N LEU A 25 -15.00 -5.87 0.76
CA LEU A 25 -14.52 -6.72 -0.34
C LEU A 25 -15.67 -7.06 -1.29
N THR A 26 -16.11 -6.09 -2.04
CA THR A 26 -17.27 -6.22 -2.93
C THR A 26 -16.83 -6.59 -4.37
N PRO A 27 -17.69 -7.25 -5.17
CA PRO A 27 -17.33 -7.78 -6.49
C PRO A 27 -16.75 -6.74 -7.45
N GLU A 28 -17.22 -5.48 -7.39
CA GLU A 28 -16.75 -4.40 -8.27
C GLU A 28 -15.31 -3.97 -7.99
N LYS A 29 -14.77 -4.30 -6.81
CA LYS A 29 -13.38 -4.03 -6.42
C LYS A 29 -12.45 -5.20 -6.72
N LEU A 30 -13.03 -6.37 -7.01
CA LEU A 30 -12.28 -7.56 -7.36
C LEU A 30 -11.66 -7.40 -8.74
N LEU A 31 -10.32 -7.36 -8.80
CA LEU A 31 -9.60 -7.33 -10.07
C LEU A 31 -9.60 -8.70 -10.72
N ARG A 32 -9.19 -9.72 -9.98
CA ARG A 32 -9.18 -11.14 -10.41
C ARG A 32 -8.84 -12.09 -9.26
N LYS A 33 -9.03 -13.37 -9.50
CA LYS A 33 -8.43 -14.42 -8.67
C LYS A 33 -7.02 -14.74 -9.14
N THR A 34 -6.16 -15.16 -8.22
CA THR A 34 -4.81 -15.61 -8.57
C THR A 34 -4.86 -16.98 -9.25
N ASN A 35 -3.88 -17.26 -10.12
CA ASN A 35 -3.81 -18.53 -10.85
C ASN A 35 -3.48 -19.73 -9.93
N LYS A 36 -2.87 -19.45 -8.78
CA LYS A 36 -2.49 -20.45 -7.79
C LYS A 36 -2.97 -20.00 -6.41
N ALA A 37 -3.15 -20.97 -5.50
CA ALA A 37 -3.53 -20.76 -4.11
C ALA A 37 -4.93 -20.18 -3.85
N GLY A 38 -5.74 -19.87 -4.87
CA GLY A 38 -7.13 -19.42 -4.70
C GLY A 38 -7.30 -18.03 -4.07
N ASN A 39 -6.25 -17.24 -4.01
CA ASN A 39 -6.31 -15.89 -3.48
C ASN A 39 -7.07 -14.95 -4.40
N GLU A 40 -7.51 -13.84 -3.88
CA GLU A 40 -8.24 -12.80 -4.59
C GLU A 40 -7.45 -11.48 -4.56
N ILE A 41 -7.44 -10.77 -5.68
CA ILE A 41 -6.78 -9.47 -5.81
C ILE A 41 -7.85 -8.41 -5.89
N TYR A 42 -7.80 -7.45 -4.97
CA TYR A 42 -8.71 -6.31 -4.92
C TYR A 42 -7.96 -5.01 -5.13
N VAL A 43 -8.64 -4.04 -5.73
CA VAL A 43 -8.16 -2.66 -5.85
C VAL A 43 -9.13 -1.74 -5.12
N VAL A 44 -8.62 -1.02 -4.14
CA VAL A 44 -9.40 -0.17 -3.25
C VAL A 44 -8.74 1.20 -3.04
N THR A 45 -9.47 2.12 -2.46
CA THR A 45 -8.98 3.41 -1.98
C THR A 45 -9.60 3.73 -0.62
N HIS A 46 -9.06 4.70 0.09
CA HIS A 46 -9.67 5.16 1.35
C HIS A 46 -11.10 5.68 1.17
N LEU A 47 -11.46 6.15 -0.06
CA LEU A 47 -12.78 6.69 -0.35
C LEU A 47 -13.87 5.62 -0.43
N ASN A 48 -13.53 4.43 -0.92
CA ASN A 48 -14.48 3.34 -1.11
C ASN A 48 -14.31 2.18 -0.14
N SER A 49 -13.23 2.19 0.65
CA SER A 49 -12.87 1.09 1.56
C SER A 49 -12.07 1.61 2.76
N PRO A 50 -12.67 2.43 3.64
CA PRO A 50 -11.97 3.02 4.78
C PRO A 50 -11.51 1.99 5.81
N ALA A 51 -12.25 0.91 6.05
CA ALA A 51 -11.85 -0.15 6.96
C ALA A 51 -10.67 -0.96 6.40
N LEU A 52 -10.68 -1.26 5.10
CA LEU A 52 -9.52 -1.87 4.43
C LEU A 52 -8.30 -0.95 4.47
N MET A 53 -8.49 0.36 4.25
CA MET A 53 -7.37 1.30 4.33
C MET A 53 -6.77 1.36 5.74
N HIS A 54 -7.58 1.35 6.79
CA HIS A 54 -7.13 1.26 8.18
C HIS A 54 -6.23 0.00 8.38
N GLU A 55 -6.70 -1.16 7.95
CA GLU A 55 -5.97 -2.41 8.10
C GLU A 55 -4.69 -2.44 7.25
N ILE A 56 -4.72 -1.90 6.03
CA ILE A 56 -3.54 -1.77 5.18
C ILE A 56 -2.46 -0.92 5.88
N GLY A 57 -2.83 0.22 6.44
CA GLY A 57 -1.90 1.08 7.17
C GLY A 57 -1.30 0.39 8.40
N ARG A 58 -2.13 -0.35 9.15
CA ARG A 58 -1.69 -1.15 10.29
C ARG A 58 -0.67 -2.22 9.88
N LEU A 59 -0.98 -3.00 8.85
CA LEU A 59 -0.12 -4.08 8.36
C LEU A 59 1.19 -3.55 7.75
N ARG A 60 1.17 -2.41 7.09
CA ARG A 60 2.37 -1.72 6.60
C ARG A 60 3.29 -1.35 7.76
N GLU A 61 2.74 -0.68 8.79
CA GLU A 61 3.55 -0.26 9.92
C GLU A 61 4.16 -1.45 10.65
N ILE A 62 3.40 -2.53 10.90
CA ILE A 62 3.92 -3.78 11.46
C ILE A 62 5.07 -4.32 10.60
N THR A 63 4.82 -4.47 9.30
CA THR A 63 5.79 -5.07 8.37
C THR A 63 7.08 -4.26 8.28
N PHE A 64 6.95 -2.94 8.16
CA PHE A 64 8.12 -2.06 8.01
C PHE A 64 8.89 -1.90 9.32
N ARG A 65 8.23 -1.88 10.48
CA ARG A 65 8.92 -1.92 11.79
C ARG A 65 9.69 -3.22 11.96
N ASP A 66 9.10 -4.36 11.61
CA ASP A 66 9.76 -5.65 11.68
C ASP A 66 11.03 -5.69 10.83
N ALA A 67 11.01 -4.99 9.69
CA ALA A 67 12.16 -4.80 8.82
C ALA A 67 13.12 -3.65 9.24
N GLY A 68 12.84 -2.96 10.34
CA GLY A 68 13.66 -1.86 10.85
C GLY A 68 13.44 -0.50 10.16
N GLY A 69 12.35 -0.33 9.41
CA GLY A 69 12.09 0.86 8.60
C GLY A 69 10.67 1.44 8.70
N GLY A 70 9.92 1.15 9.75
CA GLY A 70 8.58 1.71 9.98
C GLY A 70 8.61 3.23 10.19
N THR A 71 7.43 3.87 10.08
CA THR A 71 7.28 5.31 10.30
C THR A 71 7.47 5.69 11.76
N GLY A 72 7.27 4.75 12.69
CA GLY A 72 7.23 5.00 14.12
C GLY A 72 5.89 5.58 14.61
N GLU A 73 4.96 5.84 13.71
CA GLU A 73 3.61 6.30 14.03
C GLU A 73 2.68 5.10 14.28
N GLU A 74 1.47 5.33 14.74
CA GLU A 74 0.50 4.28 15.03
C GLU A 74 0.02 3.51 13.78
N THR A 75 0.22 4.10 12.58
CA THR A 75 -0.16 3.52 11.28
C THR A 75 0.68 4.14 10.15
N ASP A 76 0.97 3.39 9.10
CA ASP A 76 1.60 3.91 7.88
C ASP A 76 0.53 4.31 6.85
N ILE A 77 -0.06 5.47 7.06
CA ILE A 77 -0.97 6.14 6.12
C ILE A 77 -0.46 7.57 5.93
N ASP A 78 -0.34 8.01 4.69
CA ASP A 78 0.13 9.35 4.36
C ASP A 78 -0.86 10.13 3.47
N ILE A 79 -0.45 11.33 3.06
CA ILE A 79 -1.28 12.21 2.22
C ILE A 79 -1.61 11.60 0.85
N TYR A 80 -0.78 10.72 0.32
CA TYR A 80 -1.02 10.05 -0.96
C TYR A 80 -2.09 8.96 -0.86
N ASP A 81 -2.27 8.38 0.34
CA ASP A 81 -3.33 7.42 0.62
C ASP A 81 -4.69 8.10 0.82
N THR A 82 -4.70 9.35 1.33
CA THR A 82 -5.91 10.06 1.78
C THR A 82 -6.30 11.29 0.96
N ALA A 83 -5.58 11.59 -0.11
CA ALA A 83 -5.89 12.69 -1.01
C ALA A 83 -7.25 12.55 -1.69
N VAL A 84 -7.76 13.64 -2.27
CA VAL A 84 -8.99 13.63 -3.09
C VAL A 84 -8.84 12.72 -4.32
N SER A 85 -7.64 12.68 -4.90
CA SER A 85 -7.24 11.69 -5.92
C SER A 85 -6.17 10.77 -5.33
N PRO A 86 -6.58 9.77 -4.53
CA PRO A 86 -5.64 8.97 -3.77
C PRO A 86 -4.95 7.93 -4.64
N TYR A 87 -3.80 7.46 -4.18
CA TYR A 87 -3.22 6.23 -4.71
C TYR A 87 -4.18 5.06 -4.51
N LYS A 88 -4.22 4.18 -5.48
CA LYS A 88 -4.95 2.92 -5.41
C LYS A 88 -4.14 1.91 -4.61
N GLN A 89 -4.83 1.12 -3.80
CA GLN A 89 -4.25 0.04 -3.02
C GLN A 89 -4.60 -1.28 -3.70
N LEU A 90 -3.61 -2.00 -4.19
CA LEU A 90 -3.79 -3.37 -4.64
C LEU A 90 -3.45 -4.28 -3.46
N ILE A 91 -4.39 -5.13 -3.08
CA ILE A 91 -4.21 -6.10 -2.00
C ILE A 91 -4.46 -7.51 -2.48
N VAL A 92 -3.73 -8.44 -1.87
CA VAL A 92 -3.95 -9.87 -2.04
C VAL A 92 -4.65 -10.39 -0.79
N TRP A 93 -5.83 -10.94 -0.98
CA TRP A 93 -6.70 -11.47 0.04
C TRP A 93 -6.73 -13.00 -0.01
N ASP A 94 -6.56 -13.64 1.14
CA ASP A 94 -6.79 -15.08 1.31
C ASP A 94 -8.24 -15.28 1.81
N PRO A 95 -9.17 -15.80 1.00
CA PRO A 95 -10.56 -15.96 1.40
C PRO A 95 -10.76 -17.07 2.42
N ASP A 96 -9.84 -18.03 2.52
CA ASP A 96 -9.90 -19.13 3.49
C ASP A 96 -9.44 -18.66 4.87
N ALA A 97 -8.29 -17.97 4.94
CA ALA A 97 -7.77 -17.40 6.17
C ALA A 97 -8.51 -16.11 6.57
N LYS A 98 -9.19 -15.45 5.63
CA LYS A 98 -9.83 -14.12 5.79
C LYS A 98 -8.84 -13.05 6.22
N GLU A 99 -7.72 -12.97 5.52
CA GLU A 99 -6.62 -12.07 5.83
C GLU A 99 -6.02 -11.46 4.56
N ILE A 100 -5.48 -10.23 4.73
CA ILE A 100 -4.65 -9.58 3.71
C ILE A 100 -3.25 -10.20 3.80
N LEU A 101 -2.78 -10.83 2.73
CA LEU A 101 -1.43 -11.40 2.66
C LEU A 101 -0.36 -10.33 2.45
N GLY A 102 -0.68 -9.32 1.67
CA GLY A 102 0.20 -8.23 1.30
C GLY A 102 -0.42 -7.37 0.22
N GLY A 103 0.37 -6.46 -0.32
CA GLY A 103 -0.06 -5.57 -1.38
C GLY A 103 0.93 -4.45 -1.65
N TYR A 104 0.50 -3.49 -2.44
CA TYR A 104 1.22 -2.25 -2.72
C TYR A 104 0.24 -1.14 -3.12
N ARG A 105 0.71 0.10 -3.08
CA ARG A 105 -0.05 1.21 -3.66
C ARG A 105 0.50 1.61 -5.02
N TYR A 106 -0.34 2.20 -5.86
CA TYR A 106 0.06 2.69 -7.16
C TYR A 106 -0.78 3.86 -7.63
N ILE A 107 -0.22 4.62 -8.57
CA ILE A 107 -0.91 5.64 -9.34
C ILE A 107 -0.43 5.63 -10.78
N LEU A 108 -1.34 5.85 -11.73
CA LEU A 108 -0.95 6.21 -13.08
C LEU A 108 -0.41 7.64 -13.05
N CYS A 109 0.83 7.86 -13.46
CA CYS A 109 1.45 9.17 -13.33
C CYS A 109 0.76 10.25 -14.18
N SER A 110 0.01 9.85 -15.20
CA SER A 110 -0.90 10.73 -15.96
C SER A 110 -2.07 11.27 -15.13
N GLU A 111 -2.47 10.56 -14.07
CA GLU A 111 -3.56 10.94 -13.16
C GLU A 111 -3.05 11.70 -11.93
N ALA A 112 -1.72 11.82 -11.76
CA ALA A 112 -1.14 12.47 -10.61
C ALA A 112 -1.50 13.96 -10.58
N PRO A 113 -1.89 14.50 -9.41
CA PRO A 113 -2.18 15.92 -9.27
C PRO A 113 -0.93 16.75 -9.54
N ARG A 114 -1.14 18.00 -9.90
CA ARG A 114 -0.08 18.99 -10.05
C ARG A 114 -0.31 20.14 -9.07
N ASP A 115 0.79 20.72 -8.60
CA ASP A 115 0.72 21.92 -7.77
C ASP A 115 0.37 23.17 -8.61
N GLU A 116 0.29 24.32 -7.93
CA GLU A 116 -0.02 25.61 -8.57
C GLU A 116 1.03 26.03 -9.61
N GLN A 117 2.25 25.51 -9.50
CA GLN A 117 3.35 25.75 -10.44
C GLN A 117 3.39 24.71 -11.58
N GLY A 118 2.51 23.72 -11.56
CA GLY A 118 2.42 22.65 -12.55
C GLY A 118 3.34 21.45 -12.29
N HIS A 119 4.03 21.39 -11.16
CA HIS A 119 4.87 20.25 -10.81
C HIS A 119 4.02 19.04 -10.41
N VAL A 120 4.39 17.89 -10.91
CA VAL A 120 3.72 16.62 -10.60
C VAL A 120 3.90 16.26 -9.14
N GLN A 121 2.81 15.89 -8.47
CA GLN A 121 2.79 15.50 -7.06
C GLN A 121 2.74 13.97 -6.95
N LEU A 122 3.92 13.35 -6.91
CA LEU A 122 4.12 11.92 -6.69
C LEU A 122 4.86 11.69 -5.37
N ALA A 123 4.71 10.52 -4.77
CA ALA A 123 5.46 10.17 -3.56
C ALA A 123 6.99 10.25 -3.80
N THR A 124 7.46 9.88 -5.00
CA THR A 124 8.86 9.98 -5.40
C THR A 124 9.31 11.41 -5.72
N SER A 125 8.40 12.37 -5.93
CA SER A 125 8.75 13.78 -6.18
C SER A 125 9.49 14.44 -5.02
N HIS A 126 9.39 13.88 -3.80
CA HIS A 126 10.16 14.34 -2.65
C HIS A 126 11.58 13.78 -2.59
N LEU A 127 11.87 12.75 -3.37
CA LEU A 127 13.15 12.03 -3.38
C LEU A 127 13.99 12.37 -4.61
N PHE A 128 13.33 12.72 -5.71
CA PHE A 128 13.97 12.90 -7.01
C PHE A 128 13.45 14.15 -7.72
N GLU A 129 14.34 14.86 -8.40
CA GLU A 129 13.99 15.84 -9.41
C GLU A 129 13.90 15.15 -10.78
N PHE A 130 12.74 15.23 -11.41
CA PHE A 130 12.55 14.67 -12.73
C PHE A 130 13.04 15.64 -13.81
N SER A 131 13.80 15.14 -14.78
CA SER A 131 14.15 15.93 -15.95
C SER A 131 12.89 16.28 -16.78
N GLN A 132 12.93 17.44 -17.48
CA GLN A 132 11.82 17.84 -18.34
C GLN A 132 11.50 16.76 -19.39
N LYS A 133 12.53 16.15 -19.97
CA LYS A 133 12.37 15.04 -20.92
C LYS A 133 11.60 13.87 -20.32
N PHE A 134 11.89 13.48 -19.07
CA PHE A 134 11.15 12.41 -18.40
C PHE A 134 9.69 12.79 -18.19
N ILE A 135 9.42 14.02 -17.76
CA ILE A 135 8.06 14.54 -17.52
C ILE A 135 7.23 14.52 -18.82
N ASP A 136 7.82 14.92 -19.94
CA ASP A 136 7.10 15.09 -21.21
C ASP A 136 6.94 13.78 -21.98
N GLU A 137 7.98 12.92 -21.98
CA GLU A 137 8.03 11.76 -22.87
C GLU A 137 7.70 10.44 -22.16
N TYR A 138 7.96 10.30 -20.85
CA TYR A 138 7.86 9.03 -20.15
C TYR A 138 6.80 9.03 -19.04
N LEU A 139 6.72 10.10 -18.26
CA LEU A 139 5.81 10.18 -17.11
C LEU A 139 4.34 9.91 -17.47
N PRO A 140 3.78 10.40 -18.59
CA PRO A 140 2.40 10.15 -18.98
C PRO A 140 2.06 8.66 -19.18
N TYR A 141 3.08 7.85 -19.44
CA TYR A 141 2.96 6.40 -19.69
C TYR A 141 3.52 5.56 -18.55
N SER A 142 3.82 6.20 -17.42
CA SER A 142 4.44 5.56 -16.27
C SER A 142 3.43 5.23 -15.18
N LEU A 143 3.76 4.22 -14.41
CA LEU A 143 3.06 3.81 -13.20
C LEU A 143 4.04 3.95 -12.03
N GLU A 144 3.65 4.69 -10.98
CA GLU A 144 4.40 4.68 -9.74
C GLU A 144 3.85 3.59 -8.82
N LEU A 145 4.75 2.74 -8.33
CA LEU A 145 4.47 1.73 -7.32
C LEU A 145 5.19 2.08 -6.03
N GLY A 146 4.55 1.84 -4.90
CA GLY A 146 5.16 2.09 -3.60
C GLY A 146 4.52 1.30 -2.47
N ARG A 147 5.15 1.36 -1.29
CA ARG A 147 4.63 0.71 -0.09
C ARG A 147 4.32 -0.77 -0.26
N SER A 148 5.17 -1.50 -1.01
CA SER A 148 5.04 -2.94 -1.16
C SER A 148 5.30 -3.65 0.15
N PHE A 149 4.40 -4.52 0.57
CA PHE A 149 4.52 -5.28 1.81
C PHE A 149 3.95 -6.68 1.69
N VAL A 150 4.52 -7.59 2.46
CA VAL A 150 3.97 -8.92 2.77
C VAL A 150 3.97 -9.02 4.28
N GLN A 151 2.82 -9.27 4.90
CA GLN A 151 2.76 -9.30 6.36
C GLN A 151 3.67 -10.39 6.93
N PRO A 152 4.32 -10.16 8.10
CA PRO A 152 5.37 -11.05 8.64
C PRO A 152 4.94 -12.50 8.80
N ALA A 153 3.67 -12.76 9.16
CA ALA A 153 3.12 -14.11 9.29
C ALA A 153 3.25 -14.97 8.03
N TYR A 154 3.35 -14.34 6.85
CA TYR A 154 3.45 -15.01 5.55
C TYR A 154 4.84 -14.93 4.91
N GLN A 155 5.82 -14.37 5.60
CA GLN A 155 7.21 -14.28 5.13
C GLN A 155 8.02 -15.55 5.40
N SER A 156 7.56 -16.45 6.27
CA SER A 156 8.26 -17.71 6.59
C SER A 156 8.14 -18.74 5.45
N SER A 157 9.11 -19.67 5.34
CA SER A 157 9.34 -20.53 4.18
C SER A 157 8.16 -21.42 3.74
N LYS A 158 7.17 -21.70 4.61
CA LYS A 158 5.97 -22.48 4.22
C LYS A 158 4.78 -21.60 3.83
N ALA A 159 4.64 -20.42 4.43
CA ALA A 159 3.59 -19.48 4.12
C ALA A 159 4.03 -18.49 3.02
N GLY A 160 5.34 -18.22 2.90
CA GLY A 160 5.93 -17.35 1.88
C GLY A 160 5.70 -17.80 0.45
N ALA A 161 5.56 -19.12 0.21
CA ALA A 161 5.18 -19.62 -1.11
C ALA A 161 3.79 -19.13 -1.56
N LYS A 162 2.80 -19.03 -0.65
CA LYS A 162 1.47 -18.48 -0.95
C LYS A 162 1.55 -16.98 -1.32
N ALA A 163 2.36 -16.22 -0.58
CA ALA A 163 2.54 -14.79 -0.80
C ALA A 163 3.36 -14.50 -2.07
N LEU A 164 4.44 -15.24 -2.31
CA LEU A 164 5.24 -15.15 -3.54
C LEU A 164 4.41 -15.46 -4.79
N PHE A 165 3.59 -16.51 -4.76
CA PHE A 165 2.69 -16.81 -5.87
C PHE A 165 1.58 -15.78 -6.08
N ALA A 166 1.29 -14.97 -5.10
CA ALA A 166 0.33 -13.88 -5.23
C ALA A 166 0.93 -12.62 -5.88
N LEU A 167 2.23 -12.39 -5.71
CA LEU A 167 2.96 -11.26 -6.29
C LEU A 167 3.48 -11.56 -7.71
N ASP A 168 3.59 -12.84 -8.08
CA ASP A 168 4.18 -13.35 -9.33
C ASP A 168 3.12 -13.50 -10.45
N ASN A 169 1.92 -13.00 -10.24
CA ASN A 169 0.81 -13.00 -11.17
C ASN A 169 0.49 -11.56 -11.56
#